data_512ba62acf54d4e424aac331947a76e6
#
_entry.id   512ba62acf54d4e424aac331947a76e6
#
_cell.length_a   1.000
_cell.length_b   1.000
_cell.length_c   1.000
_cell.angle_alpha   90.00
_cell.angle_beta   90.00
_cell.angle_gamma   90.00
#
_symmetry.space_group_name_H-M   'P 1'
#
loop_
_entity.id
_entity.type
_entity.pdbx_description
1 polymer ?
#
loop_
_entity_poly.entity_id
_entity_poly.type
_entity_poly.pdbx_seq_one_letter_code
_entity_poly.pdbx_strand_id
1 'polypeptide(L)'
;MQQQEPSTYRSLVAAVAIAVCFAIQLMYENSLVLGAMLGFAVFMMLGVMNRSAASDVFGEGIKMMAMVGFIMIAAQGFAAVMNATGEIQPLVEHSMALFGGNKGMAALTMLFVGLLVTMGIGSSFSTLPIITAIYVPLCISLGFSPMATVAIVGTAGALGDAGSPASDSTLGPTMGLNADGQHDHIRDSVIPTFIHYNIPLMAAGWIAAMVL
;
A
#
# COMPACT_ATOMS: atom_id res chain seq x y z
N MET A 1 10.48 -23.88 15.62
CA MET A 1 9.03 -23.66 15.68
C MET A 1 8.38 -24.76 14.87
N GLN A 2 7.60 -25.65 15.48
CA GLN A 2 6.83 -26.66 14.72
C GLN A 2 5.73 -25.92 13.96
N GLN A 3 5.82 -25.93 12.63
CA GLN A 3 4.70 -25.55 11.77
C GLN A 3 3.59 -26.59 12.01
N GLN A 4 2.58 -26.23 12.80
CA GLN A 4 1.34 -26.99 12.83
C GLN A 4 0.70 -26.84 11.45
N GLU A 5 0.53 -27.98 10.75
CA GLU A 5 -0.26 -28.00 9.51
C GLU A 5 -1.62 -27.36 9.77
N PRO A 6 -2.06 -26.45 8.88
CA PRO A 6 -3.33 -25.78 9.05
C PRO A 6 -4.44 -26.84 9.04
N SER A 7 -5.09 -27.03 10.18
CA SER A 7 -6.28 -27.88 10.27
C SER A 7 -7.31 -27.34 9.27
N THR A 8 -7.89 -28.20 8.45
CA THR A 8 -8.95 -27.85 7.47
C THR A 8 -10.06 -27.04 8.13
N TYR A 9 -10.37 -27.32 9.39
CA TYR A 9 -11.34 -26.57 10.20
C TYR A 9 -10.92 -25.10 10.38
N ARG A 10 -9.67 -24.84 10.74
CA ARG A 10 -9.15 -23.45 10.93
C ARG A 10 -9.19 -22.66 9.64
N SER A 11 -8.83 -23.30 8.52
CA SER A 11 -8.89 -22.67 7.18
C SER A 11 -10.33 -22.34 6.77
N LEU A 12 -11.28 -23.25 7.07
CA LEU A 12 -12.70 -23.03 6.80
C LEU A 12 -13.25 -21.86 7.63
N VAL A 13 -12.90 -21.80 8.92
CA VAL A 13 -13.30 -20.69 9.81
C VAL A 13 -12.72 -19.37 9.32
N ALA A 14 -11.47 -19.36 8.85
CA ALA A 14 -10.85 -18.17 8.28
C ALA A 14 -11.60 -17.70 7.03
N ALA A 15 -11.96 -18.61 6.13
CA ALA A 15 -12.75 -18.28 4.94
C ALA A 15 -14.14 -17.71 5.30
N VAL A 16 -14.81 -18.30 6.30
CA VAL A 16 -16.10 -17.80 6.80
C VAL A 16 -15.96 -16.41 7.42
N ALA A 17 -14.94 -16.17 8.24
CA ALA A 17 -14.70 -14.87 8.86
C ALA A 17 -14.44 -13.77 7.82
N ILE A 18 -13.65 -14.07 6.79
CA ILE A 18 -13.40 -13.17 5.66
C ILE A 18 -14.71 -12.90 4.89
N ALA A 19 -15.48 -13.94 4.59
CA ALA A 19 -16.76 -13.79 3.90
C ALA A 19 -17.75 -12.92 4.69
N VAL A 20 -17.81 -13.09 6.01
CA VAL A 20 -18.65 -12.24 6.89
C VAL A 20 -18.18 -10.79 6.84
N CYS A 21 -16.88 -10.55 6.93
CA CYS A 21 -16.31 -9.20 6.84
C CYS A 21 -16.72 -8.51 5.52
N PHE A 22 -16.55 -9.18 4.39
CA PHE A 22 -16.94 -8.65 3.08
C PHE A 22 -18.45 -8.47 2.93
N ALA A 23 -19.27 -9.42 3.41
CA ALA A 23 -20.71 -9.31 3.34
C ALA A 23 -21.23 -8.07 4.09
N ILE A 24 -20.70 -7.81 5.27
CA ILE A 24 -21.06 -6.61 6.04
C ILE A 24 -20.63 -5.33 5.31
N GLN A 25 -19.45 -5.32 4.72
CA GLN A 25 -18.95 -4.16 3.97
C GLN A 25 -19.77 -3.88 2.70
N LEU A 26 -20.29 -4.92 2.06
CA LEU A 26 -21.19 -4.76 0.90
C LEU A 26 -22.59 -4.30 1.29
N MET A 27 -23.07 -4.69 2.49
CA MET A 27 -24.41 -4.34 2.97
C MET A 27 -24.49 -2.93 3.57
N TYR A 28 -23.40 -2.45 4.15
CA TYR A 28 -23.35 -1.18 4.86
C TYR A 28 -22.14 -0.37 4.41
N GLU A 29 -22.36 0.81 3.88
CA GLU A 29 -21.29 1.73 3.47
C GLU A 29 -20.41 2.11 4.67
N ASN A 30 -19.10 2.21 4.46
CA ASN A 30 -18.10 2.56 5.48
C ASN A 30 -18.06 1.66 6.72
N SER A 31 -18.45 0.41 6.60
CA SER A 31 -18.57 -0.55 7.70
C SER A 31 -17.37 -1.48 7.87
N LEU A 32 -16.19 -1.13 7.31
CA LEU A 32 -14.98 -1.97 7.37
C LEU A 32 -14.64 -2.37 8.82
N VAL A 33 -14.72 -1.42 9.76
CA VAL A 33 -14.43 -1.69 11.17
C VAL A 33 -15.44 -2.67 11.76
N LEU A 34 -16.74 -2.48 11.47
CA LEU A 34 -17.78 -3.38 11.93
C LEU A 34 -17.62 -4.79 11.33
N GLY A 35 -17.33 -4.87 10.04
CA GLY A 35 -17.05 -6.13 9.35
C GLY A 35 -15.84 -6.87 9.95
N ALA A 36 -14.75 -6.15 10.20
CA ALA A 36 -13.57 -6.70 10.84
C ALA A 36 -13.85 -7.21 12.27
N MET A 37 -14.60 -6.45 13.07
CA MET A 37 -14.99 -6.87 14.43
C MET A 37 -15.87 -8.13 14.40
N LEU A 38 -16.82 -8.21 13.47
CA LEU A 38 -17.68 -9.40 13.33
C LEU A 38 -16.89 -10.60 12.82
N GLY A 39 -15.98 -10.43 11.87
CA GLY A 39 -15.05 -11.47 11.42
C GLY A 39 -14.18 -11.98 12.58
N PHE A 40 -13.66 -11.07 13.40
CA PHE A 40 -12.91 -11.43 14.60
C PHE A 40 -13.77 -12.20 15.64
N ALA A 41 -15.02 -11.78 15.82
CA ALA A 41 -15.95 -12.48 16.69
C ALA A 41 -16.24 -13.92 16.22
N VAL A 42 -16.27 -14.16 14.90
CA VAL A 42 -16.42 -15.51 14.32
C VAL A 42 -15.27 -16.43 14.76
N PHE A 43 -14.02 -15.96 14.75
CA PHE A 43 -12.88 -16.74 15.25
C PHE A 43 -13.02 -17.14 16.71
N MET A 44 -13.55 -16.25 17.55
CA MET A 44 -13.77 -16.52 18.97
C MET A 44 -14.94 -17.48 19.18
N MET A 45 -16.06 -17.26 18.52
CA MET A 45 -17.27 -18.09 18.70
C MET A 45 -17.08 -19.52 18.19
N LEU A 46 -16.31 -19.72 17.12
CA LEU A 46 -16.03 -21.04 16.57
C LEU A 46 -14.82 -21.74 17.25
N GLY A 47 -14.32 -21.17 18.35
CA GLY A 47 -13.30 -21.81 19.20
C GLY A 47 -11.92 -21.97 18.56
N VAL A 48 -11.64 -21.29 17.45
CA VAL A 48 -10.32 -21.27 16.80
C VAL A 48 -9.34 -20.42 17.61
N MET A 49 -9.87 -19.41 18.30
CA MET A 49 -9.10 -18.46 19.08
C MET A 49 -9.67 -18.38 20.52
N ASN A 50 -8.82 -18.57 21.52
CA ASN A 50 -9.18 -18.35 22.91
C ASN A 50 -8.99 -16.86 23.30
N ARG A 51 -9.46 -16.48 24.50
CA ARG A 51 -9.40 -15.07 24.95
C ARG A 51 -7.98 -14.54 25.05
N SER A 52 -7.01 -15.35 25.47
CA SER A 52 -5.60 -14.94 25.55
C SER A 52 -5.04 -14.68 24.16
N ALA A 53 -5.19 -15.63 23.23
CA ALA A 53 -4.76 -15.48 21.86
C ALA A 53 -5.45 -14.30 21.15
N ALA A 54 -6.73 -14.04 21.45
CA ALA A 54 -7.44 -12.88 20.93
C ALA A 54 -6.84 -11.55 21.41
N SER A 55 -6.46 -11.49 22.69
CA SER A 55 -5.79 -10.32 23.27
C SER A 55 -4.43 -10.05 22.62
N ASP A 56 -3.66 -11.12 22.42
CA ASP A 56 -2.33 -11.05 21.81
C ASP A 56 -2.42 -10.58 20.35
N VAL A 57 -3.31 -11.17 19.55
CA VAL A 57 -3.56 -10.78 18.15
C VAL A 57 -4.03 -9.32 18.04
N PHE A 58 -4.94 -8.93 18.93
CA PHE A 58 -5.42 -7.53 18.97
C PHE A 58 -4.29 -6.56 19.36
N GLY A 59 -3.47 -6.94 20.34
CA GLY A 59 -2.29 -6.16 20.75
C GLY A 59 -1.26 -5.99 19.62
N GLU A 60 -0.98 -7.05 18.88
CA GLU A 60 -0.10 -6.96 17.71
C GLU A 60 -0.71 -6.10 16.59
N GLY A 61 -2.01 -6.21 16.33
CA GLY A 61 -2.72 -5.34 15.40
C GLY A 61 -2.62 -3.86 15.78
N ILE A 62 -2.78 -3.53 17.06
CA ILE A 62 -2.60 -2.15 17.57
C ILE A 62 -1.17 -1.67 17.35
N LYS A 63 -0.15 -2.47 17.64
CA LYS A 63 1.27 -2.09 17.42
C LYS A 63 1.52 -1.78 15.94
N MET A 64 1.02 -2.63 15.04
CA MET A 64 1.14 -2.41 13.60
C MET A 64 0.45 -1.11 13.16
N MET A 65 -0.78 -0.87 13.62
CA MET A 65 -1.53 0.35 13.31
C MET A 65 -0.92 1.61 13.95
N ALA A 66 -0.31 1.51 15.12
CA ALA A 66 0.35 2.63 15.77
C ALA A 66 1.52 3.17 14.91
N MET A 67 2.29 2.29 14.27
CA MET A 67 3.35 2.70 13.36
C MET A 67 2.79 3.44 12.15
N VAL A 68 1.75 2.91 11.50
CA VAL A 68 1.07 3.56 10.37
C VAL A 68 0.50 4.91 10.78
N GLY A 69 -0.18 4.99 11.93
CA GLY A 69 -0.71 6.24 12.47
C GLY A 69 0.38 7.28 12.72
N PHE A 70 1.51 6.89 13.30
CA PHE A 70 2.66 7.79 13.51
C PHE A 70 3.22 8.32 12.19
N ILE A 71 3.38 7.45 11.19
CA ILE A 71 3.85 7.86 9.85
C ILE A 71 2.90 8.87 9.22
N MET A 72 1.59 8.65 9.31
CA MET A 72 0.59 9.58 8.77
C MET A 72 0.61 10.94 9.47
N ILE A 73 0.76 10.96 10.80
CA ILE A 73 0.89 12.20 11.57
C ILE A 73 2.18 12.95 11.19
N ALA A 74 3.30 12.25 11.11
CA ALA A 74 4.60 12.82 10.72
C ALA A 74 4.56 13.39 9.29
N ALA A 75 3.93 12.68 8.34
CA ALA A 75 3.77 13.15 6.96
C ALA A 75 2.87 14.39 6.87
N GLN A 76 1.81 14.47 7.66
CA GLN A 76 0.99 15.68 7.76
C GLN A 76 1.77 16.87 8.36
N GLY A 77 2.61 16.60 9.36
CA GLY A 77 3.53 17.61 9.90
C GLY A 77 4.51 18.12 8.85
N PHE A 78 5.09 17.23 8.04
CA PHE A 78 5.94 17.59 6.91
C PHE A 78 5.19 18.46 5.89
N ALA A 79 4.00 18.04 5.47
CA ALA A 79 3.17 18.82 4.54
C ALA A 79 2.81 20.21 5.10
N ALA A 80 2.50 20.31 6.40
CA ALA A 80 2.22 21.59 7.06
C ALA A 80 3.43 22.52 7.05
N VAL A 81 4.64 22.00 7.31
CA VAL A 81 5.89 22.77 7.24
C VAL A 81 6.13 23.25 5.81
N MET A 82 6.04 22.39 4.80
CA MET A 82 6.22 22.73 3.40
C MET A 82 5.24 23.81 2.94
N ASN A 83 3.99 23.76 3.39
CA ASN A 83 3.01 24.80 3.12
C ASN A 83 3.37 26.12 3.84
N ALA A 84 3.74 26.06 5.12
CA ALA A 84 4.06 27.24 5.92
C ALA A 84 5.32 27.97 5.44
N THR A 85 6.31 27.22 4.94
CA THR A 85 7.55 27.79 4.37
C THR A 85 7.36 28.31 2.95
N GLY A 86 6.26 27.94 2.27
CA GLY A 86 6.00 28.31 0.87
C GLY A 86 6.86 27.55 -0.15
N GLU A 87 7.57 26.51 0.26
CA GLU A 87 8.49 25.74 -0.59
C GLU A 87 7.77 24.87 -1.65
N ILE A 88 6.46 24.66 -1.48
CA ILE A 88 5.67 23.92 -2.49
C ILE A 88 5.63 24.67 -3.81
N GLN A 89 5.43 26.00 -3.80
CA GLN A 89 5.30 26.79 -5.02
C GLN A 89 6.58 26.77 -5.87
N PRO A 90 7.78 27.05 -5.35
CA PRO A 90 9.03 26.92 -6.09
C PRO A 90 9.27 25.50 -6.63
N LEU A 91 8.93 24.47 -5.86
CA LEU A 91 9.04 23.08 -6.30
C LEU A 91 8.16 22.79 -7.51
N VAL A 92 6.92 23.28 -7.48
CA VAL A 92 5.96 23.15 -8.59
C VAL A 92 6.47 23.90 -9.83
N GLU A 93 6.93 25.15 -9.70
CA GLU A 93 7.44 25.96 -10.81
C GLU A 93 8.66 25.32 -11.48
N HIS A 94 9.62 24.83 -10.69
CA HIS A 94 10.78 24.10 -11.22
C HIS A 94 10.37 22.82 -11.96
N SER A 95 9.44 22.06 -11.37
CA SER A 95 8.94 20.83 -12.00
C SER A 95 8.21 21.13 -13.32
N MET A 96 7.38 22.19 -13.37
CA MET A 96 6.71 22.63 -14.58
C MET A 96 7.70 23.05 -15.68
N ALA A 97 8.77 23.76 -15.29
CA ALA A 97 9.82 24.15 -16.23
C ALA A 97 10.56 22.92 -16.82
N LEU A 98 10.82 21.90 -15.99
CA LEU A 98 11.45 20.66 -16.45
C LEU A 98 10.58 19.87 -17.43
N PHE A 99 9.28 19.84 -17.22
CA PHE A 99 8.35 19.07 -18.06
C PHE A 99 7.85 19.85 -19.28
N GLY A 100 8.14 21.14 -19.38
CA GLY A 100 7.69 22.01 -20.48
C GLY A 100 6.17 22.01 -20.68
N GLY A 101 5.40 21.77 -19.62
CA GLY A 101 3.93 21.63 -19.64
C GLY A 101 3.43 20.29 -20.21
N ASN A 102 4.30 19.34 -20.49
CA ASN A 102 3.91 18.02 -21.02
C ASN A 102 3.40 17.12 -19.89
N LYS A 103 2.06 16.98 -19.80
CA LYS A 103 1.39 16.15 -18.79
C LYS A 103 1.85 14.68 -18.82
N GLY A 104 2.05 14.13 -20.02
CA GLY A 104 2.46 12.73 -20.17
C GLY A 104 3.84 12.45 -19.57
N MET A 105 4.79 13.35 -19.83
CA MET A 105 6.13 13.26 -19.23
C MET A 105 6.10 13.48 -17.73
N ALA A 106 5.31 14.44 -17.25
CA ALA A 106 5.16 14.69 -15.83
C ALA A 106 4.58 13.48 -15.08
N ALA A 107 3.50 12.91 -15.60
CA ALA A 107 2.90 11.69 -15.02
C ALA A 107 3.88 10.52 -14.99
N LEU A 108 4.57 10.27 -16.10
CA LEU A 108 5.55 9.17 -16.18
C LEU A 108 6.70 9.36 -15.17
N THR A 109 7.19 10.60 -15.05
CA THR A 109 8.26 10.91 -14.08
C THR A 109 7.77 10.74 -12.64
N MET A 110 6.57 11.23 -12.32
CA MET A 110 5.99 11.03 -10.98
C MET A 110 5.82 9.54 -10.64
N LEU A 111 5.35 8.73 -11.58
CA LEU A 111 5.24 7.28 -11.40
C LEU A 111 6.61 6.62 -11.21
N PHE A 112 7.60 7.01 -12.00
CA PHE A 112 8.96 6.48 -11.90
C PHE A 112 9.65 6.88 -10.59
N VAL A 113 9.53 8.12 -10.18
CA VAL A 113 10.06 8.60 -8.89
C VAL A 113 9.32 7.91 -7.73
N GLY A 114 8.00 7.75 -7.81
CA GLY A 114 7.22 7.00 -6.84
C GLY A 114 7.68 5.55 -6.72
N LEU A 115 7.93 4.88 -7.85
CA LEU A 115 8.52 3.54 -7.88
C LEU A 115 9.85 3.48 -7.09
N LEU A 116 10.78 4.40 -7.36
CA LEU A 116 12.09 4.41 -6.70
C LEU A 116 11.96 4.67 -5.19
N VAL A 117 11.11 5.61 -4.80
CA VAL A 117 10.87 5.96 -3.39
C VAL A 117 10.24 4.79 -2.65
N THR A 118 9.17 4.22 -3.21
CA THR A 118 8.45 3.10 -2.55
C THR A 118 9.31 1.85 -2.51
N MET A 119 10.07 1.56 -3.56
CA MET A 119 11.01 0.42 -3.58
C MET A 119 12.11 0.58 -2.52
N GLY A 120 12.59 1.80 -2.28
CA GLY A 120 13.59 2.09 -1.25
C GLY A 120 13.02 2.00 0.17
N ILE A 121 11.76 2.42 0.39
CA ILE A 121 11.08 2.37 1.68
C ILE A 121 10.52 0.95 1.96
N GLY A 122 10.07 0.25 0.92
CA GLY A 122 9.48 -1.08 1.02
C GLY A 122 8.05 -1.11 1.57
N SER A 123 7.34 0.03 1.56
CA SER A 123 5.98 0.12 2.12
C SER A 123 5.16 1.22 1.45
N SER A 124 4.04 0.85 0.85
CA SER A 124 3.05 1.79 0.30
C SER A 124 2.47 2.70 1.38
N PHE A 125 2.20 2.18 2.58
CA PHE A 125 1.63 2.95 3.69
C PHE A 125 2.52 4.10 4.15
N SER A 126 3.83 3.90 4.10
CA SER A 126 4.80 4.94 4.45
C SER A 126 4.99 5.94 3.32
N THR A 127 4.95 5.49 2.07
CA THR A 127 5.23 6.31 0.90
C THR A 127 4.07 7.21 0.51
N LEU A 128 2.83 6.70 0.52
CA LEU A 128 1.66 7.44 0.07
C LEU A 128 1.47 8.81 0.74
N PRO A 129 1.55 8.94 2.08
CA PRO A 129 1.43 10.25 2.70
C PRO A 129 2.52 11.24 2.29
N ILE A 130 3.74 10.75 2.08
CA ILE A 130 4.89 11.59 1.70
C ILE A 130 4.72 12.11 0.28
N ILE A 131 4.47 11.22 -0.68
CA ILE A 131 4.32 11.62 -2.09
C ILE A 131 3.07 12.46 -2.32
N THR A 132 1.99 12.21 -1.59
CA THR A 132 0.74 12.97 -1.69
C THR A 132 0.97 14.46 -1.42
N ALA A 133 1.77 14.80 -0.41
CA ALA A 133 2.08 16.17 -0.04
C ALA A 133 2.75 16.96 -1.20
N ILE A 134 3.48 16.26 -2.08
CA ILE A 134 4.20 16.85 -3.21
C ILE A 134 3.39 16.72 -4.51
N TYR A 135 2.85 15.53 -4.77
CA TYR A 135 2.23 15.22 -6.06
C TYR A 135 0.87 15.90 -6.25
N VAL A 136 0.08 16.06 -5.19
CA VAL A 136 -1.23 16.70 -5.31
C VAL A 136 -1.12 18.14 -5.77
N PRO A 137 -0.31 19.04 -5.16
CA PRO A 137 -0.10 20.38 -5.65
C PRO A 137 0.46 20.40 -7.08
N LEU A 138 1.39 19.51 -7.39
CA LEU A 138 1.99 19.42 -8.72
C LEU A 138 0.96 18.99 -9.80
N CYS A 139 0.13 18.00 -9.51
CA CYS A 139 -0.94 17.57 -10.41
C CYS A 139 -1.96 18.68 -10.67
N ILE A 140 -2.36 19.41 -9.63
CA ILE A 140 -3.28 20.56 -9.75
C ILE A 140 -2.68 21.63 -10.66
N SER A 141 -1.42 22.00 -10.47
CA SER A 141 -0.74 23.01 -11.27
C SER A 141 -0.54 22.61 -12.74
N LEU A 142 -0.36 21.32 -13.00
CA LEU A 142 -0.30 20.75 -14.35
C LEU A 142 -1.68 20.58 -14.99
N GLY A 143 -2.76 20.84 -14.25
CA GLY A 143 -4.14 20.75 -14.73
C GLY A 143 -4.63 19.32 -14.91
N PHE A 144 -4.14 18.37 -14.09
CA PHE A 144 -4.75 17.03 -13.98
C PHE A 144 -6.09 17.12 -13.28
N SER A 145 -7.02 16.23 -13.66
CA SER A 145 -8.28 16.08 -12.95
C SER A 145 -8.05 15.48 -11.54
N PRO A 146 -9.01 15.62 -10.61
CA PRO A 146 -8.92 14.94 -9.32
C PRO A 146 -8.77 13.42 -9.45
N MET A 147 -9.46 12.80 -10.42
CA MET A 147 -9.38 11.35 -10.65
C MET A 147 -8.02 10.94 -11.20
N ALA A 148 -7.47 11.69 -12.16
CA ALA A 148 -6.12 11.48 -12.66
C ALA A 148 -5.06 11.66 -11.55
N THR A 149 -5.25 12.64 -10.67
CA THR A 149 -4.38 12.86 -9.50
C THR A 149 -4.41 11.66 -8.56
N VAL A 150 -5.59 11.13 -8.24
CA VAL A 150 -5.72 9.91 -7.42
C VAL A 150 -5.06 8.72 -8.11
N ALA A 151 -5.24 8.56 -9.42
CA ALA A 151 -4.61 7.49 -10.18
C ALA A 151 -3.07 7.59 -10.13
N ILE A 152 -2.50 8.78 -10.32
CA ILE A 152 -1.04 9.00 -10.25
C ILE A 152 -0.52 8.70 -8.85
N VAL A 153 -1.11 9.29 -7.81
CA VAL A 153 -0.65 9.14 -6.43
C VAL A 153 -0.79 7.70 -5.95
N GLY A 154 -1.94 7.08 -6.18
CA GLY A 154 -2.20 5.69 -5.80
C GLY A 154 -1.27 4.71 -6.51
N THR A 155 -1.09 4.87 -7.82
CA THR A 155 -0.17 4.03 -8.59
C THR A 155 1.28 4.23 -8.14
N ALA A 156 1.72 5.48 -7.97
CA ALA A 156 3.08 5.80 -7.53
C ALA A 156 3.41 5.21 -6.16
N GLY A 157 2.43 5.21 -5.23
CA GLY A 157 2.60 4.59 -3.92
C GLY A 157 2.54 3.06 -3.94
N ALA A 158 1.84 2.45 -4.90
CA ALA A 158 1.78 1.00 -5.06
C ALA A 158 2.99 0.43 -5.81
N LEU A 159 3.53 1.20 -6.77
CA LEU A 159 4.73 0.82 -7.51
C LEU A 159 5.92 0.64 -6.55
N GLY A 160 6.65 -0.44 -6.73
CA GLY A 160 7.84 -0.75 -5.92
C GLY A 160 7.53 -1.39 -4.56
N ASP A 161 6.29 -1.48 -4.12
CA ASP A 161 5.94 -2.26 -2.94
C ASP A 161 6.06 -3.76 -3.26
N ALA A 162 5.26 -4.27 -4.18
CA ALA A 162 5.46 -5.61 -4.72
C ALA A 162 6.70 -5.63 -5.63
N GLY A 163 7.65 -6.49 -5.33
CA GLY A 163 8.93 -6.58 -6.05
C GLY A 163 10.07 -5.75 -5.44
N SER A 164 9.88 -5.13 -4.28
CA SER A 164 10.97 -4.62 -3.45
C SER A 164 11.62 -5.76 -2.65
N PRO A 165 12.96 -5.79 -2.54
CA PRO A 165 13.63 -6.78 -1.71
C PRO A 165 13.29 -6.68 -0.22
N ALA A 166 12.85 -5.51 0.24
CA ALA A 166 12.56 -5.22 1.64
C ALA A 166 11.07 -5.17 1.98
N SER A 167 10.18 -5.33 0.98
CA SER A 167 8.74 -5.26 1.19
C SER A 167 8.18 -6.55 1.76
N ASP A 168 7.24 -6.42 2.69
CA ASP A 168 6.46 -7.54 3.23
C ASP A 168 5.69 -8.28 2.14
N SER A 169 5.25 -7.56 1.08
CA SER A 169 4.56 -8.11 -0.09
C SER A 169 5.42 -9.09 -0.89
N THR A 170 6.75 -9.00 -0.76
CA THR A 170 7.71 -9.88 -1.42
C THR A 170 8.35 -10.88 -0.46
N LEU A 171 8.68 -10.43 0.76
CA LEU A 171 9.26 -11.27 1.81
C LEU A 171 8.31 -12.36 2.29
N GLY A 172 7.02 -12.03 2.47
CA GLY A 172 6.01 -13.00 2.91
C GLY A 172 5.88 -14.19 1.99
N PRO A 173 5.62 -14.01 0.68
CA PRO A 173 5.62 -15.11 -0.30
C PRO A 173 6.93 -15.89 -0.33
N THR A 174 8.08 -15.21 -0.31
CA THR A 174 9.40 -15.88 -0.30
C THR A 174 9.55 -16.81 0.89
N MET A 175 9.15 -16.38 2.10
CA MET A 175 9.25 -17.22 3.30
C MET A 175 8.39 -18.49 3.18
N GLY A 176 7.22 -18.40 2.54
CA GLY A 176 6.36 -19.54 2.28
C GLY A 176 6.90 -20.48 1.20
N LEU A 177 7.43 -19.92 0.12
CA LEU A 177 7.98 -20.69 -1.01
C LEU A 177 9.34 -21.33 -0.71
N ASN A 178 10.12 -20.77 0.20
CA ASN A 178 11.43 -21.26 0.57
C ASN A 178 11.43 -22.32 1.68
N ALA A 179 10.36 -23.12 1.76
CA ALA A 179 10.23 -24.16 2.77
C ALA A 179 11.27 -25.27 2.65
N ASP A 180 11.75 -25.55 1.42
CA ASP A 180 12.78 -26.53 1.10
C ASP A 180 14.20 -25.94 1.00
N GLY A 181 14.35 -24.63 1.17
CA GLY A 181 15.63 -23.92 1.10
C GLY A 181 16.18 -23.71 -0.30
N GLN A 182 15.40 -23.95 -1.36
CA GLN A 182 15.86 -23.84 -2.75
C GLN A 182 15.40 -22.54 -3.44
N HIS A 183 14.50 -21.77 -2.82
CA HIS A 183 13.95 -20.55 -3.39
C HIS A 183 14.83 -19.34 -3.09
N ASP A 184 15.39 -18.72 -4.12
CA ASP A 184 16.18 -17.49 -4.02
C ASP A 184 15.26 -16.25 -4.00
N HIS A 185 15.34 -15.47 -2.93
CA HIS A 185 14.48 -14.30 -2.74
C HIS A 185 14.57 -13.30 -3.89
N ILE A 186 15.76 -13.01 -4.37
CA ILE A 186 15.96 -11.98 -5.40
C ILE A 186 15.56 -12.50 -6.77
N ARG A 187 16.02 -13.71 -7.14
CA ARG A 187 15.85 -14.26 -8.48
C ARG A 187 14.44 -14.80 -8.71
N ASP A 188 13.86 -15.44 -7.69
CA ASP A 188 12.63 -16.20 -7.84
C ASP A 188 11.38 -15.44 -7.32
N SER A 189 11.56 -14.41 -6.47
CA SER A 189 10.47 -13.54 -6.00
C SER A 189 10.60 -12.11 -6.50
N VAL A 190 11.70 -11.41 -6.17
CA VAL A 190 11.83 -9.96 -6.41
C VAL A 190 11.80 -9.62 -7.90
N ILE A 191 12.69 -10.22 -8.70
CA ILE A 191 12.82 -9.90 -10.13
C ILE A 191 11.54 -10.26 -10.91
N PRO A 192 10.97 -11.47 -10.78
CA PRO A 192 9.73 -11.80 -11.48
C PRO A 192 8.56 -10.90 -11.09
N THR A 193 8.40 -10.64 -9.78
CA THR A 193 7.33 -9.75 -9.29
C THR A 193 7.53 -8.33 -9.79
N PHE A 194 8.75 -7.81 -9.78
CA PHE A 194 9.05 -6.49 -10.32
C PHE A 194 8.63 -6.36 -11.79
N ILE A 195 9.04 -7.31 -12.64
CA ILE A 195 8.76 -7.27 -14.07
C ILE A 195 7.26 -7.42 -14.35
N HIS A 196 6.60 -8.40 -13.71
CA HIS A 196 5.21 -8.74 -14.03
C HIS A 196 4.18 -7.85 -13.34
N TYR A 197 4.57 -7.13 -12.30
CA TYR A 197 3.68 -6.25 -11.55
C TYR A 197 3.98 -4.77 -11.83
N ASN A 198 5.22 -4.30 -11.58
CA ASN A 198 5.51 -2.87 -11.65
C ASN A 198 5.47 -2.31 -13.08
N ILE A 199 5.94 -3.06 -14.09
CA ILE A 199 5.93 -2.58 -15.48
C ILE A 199 4.49 -2.44 -16.00
N PRO A 200 3.60 -3.45 -15.89
CA PRO A 200 2.21 -3.30 -16.30
C PRO A 200 1.45 -2.24 -15.48
N LEU A 201 1.71 -2.16 -14.17
CA LEU A 201 1.06 -1.17 -13.31
C LEU A 201 1.48 0.26 -13.67
N MET A 202 2.76 0.49 -13.96
CA MET A 202 3.25 1.79 -14.41
C MET A 202 2.59 2.21 -15.73
N ALA A 203 2.51 1.30 -16.69
CA ALA A 203 1.83 1.57 -17.97
C ALA A 203 0.34 1.86 -17.77
N ALA A 204 -0.36 1.04 -16.97
CA ALA A 204 -1.77 1.23 -16.68
C ALA A 204 -2.04 2.54 -15.93
N GLY A 205 -1.23 2.88 -14.92
CA GLY A 205 -1.35 4.13 -14.17
C GLY A 205 -1.08 5.36 -15.03
N TRP A 206 -0.11 5.27 -15.93
CA TRP A 206 0.15 6.35 -16.90
C TRP A 206 -1.02 6.55 -17.86
N ILE A 207 -1.55 5.45 -18.44
CA ILE A 207 -2.73 5.52 -19.31
C ILE A 207 -3.93 6.08 -18.56
N ALA A 208 -4.19 5.61 -17.34
CA ALA A 208 -5.28 6.12 -16.50
C ALA A 208 -5.15 7.63 -16.25
N ALA A 209 -3.94 8.10 -15.95
CA ALA A 209 -3.66 9.52 -15.75
C ALA A 209 -3.91 10.39 -16.99
N MET A 210 -3.81 9.81 -18.20
CA MET A 210 -4.05 10.54 -19.46
C MET A 210 -5.51 10.49 -19.90
N VAL A 211 -6.27 9.50 -19.47
CA VAL A 211 -7.68 9.29 -19.90
C VAL A 211 -8.66 9.92 -18.90
N LEU A 212 -8.33 9.96 -17.62
CA LEU A 212 -9.15 10.54 -16.55
C LEU A 212 -8.94 12.05 -16.43
#